data_589bb219da2eaa8e9d1902bb49cb356e
#
_entry.id   589bb219da2eaa8e9d1902bb49cb356e
#
_cell.length_a   1.000
_cell.length_b   1.000
_cell.length_c   1.000
_cell.angle_alpha   90.00
_cell.angle_beta   90.00
_cell.angle_gamma   90.00
#
_symmetry.space_group_name_H-M   'P 1'
#
loop_
_entity.id
_entity.type
_entity.pdbx_description
1 polymer ?
#
loop_
_entity_poly.entity_id
_entity_poly.type
_entity_poly.pdbx_seq_one_letter_code
_entity_poly.pdbx_strand_id
1 'polypeptide(L)'
;MRSYVAEARRRVGPKRLRIRPVVERLAGEHPDATIALRFRSDLELLVSVMLSAQTTDVAVNRVTEALFRKYGSPEDYLAVPLEELERDVRPTGTFRQKARNLRGAMAILLEEFGGEVPLKLEELVRLPG
;
A
#
# COMPACT_ATOMS: atom_id res chain seq x y z
N MET A 1 34.43 -3.08 -19.16
CA MET A 1 33.16 -2.35 -19.32
C MET A 1 32.99 -1.40 -18.12
N ARG A 2 33.02 -0.10 -18.33
CA ARG A 2 32.80 0.86 -17.24
C ARG A 2 31.32 0.80 -16.84
N SER A 3 31.06 0.51 -15.57
CA SER A 3 29.70 0.49 -15.07
C SER A 3 29.07 1.89 -15.13
N TYR A 4 27.97 2.07 -15.85
CA TYR A 4 27.18 3.30 -15.86
C TYR A 4 26.83 3.81 -14.45
N VAL A 5 26.65 2.88 -13.52
CA VAL A 5 26.38 3.21 -12.11
C VAL A 5 27.58 3.91 -11.45
N ALA A 6 28.82 3.48 -11.72
CA ALA A 6 30.03 4.10 -11.16
C ALA A 6 30.24 5.49 -11.76
N GLU A 7 29.98 5.68 -13.05
CA GLU A 7 30.07 6.98 -13.70
C GLU A 7 28.98 7.95 -13.21
N ALA A 8 27.76 7.49 -13.10
CA ALA A 8 26.67 8.29 -12.55
C ALA A 8 26.95 8.74 -11.11
N ARG A 9 27.51 7.84 -10.27
CA ARG A 9 27.90 8.20 -8.89
C ARG A 9 28.97 9.28 -8.81
N ARG A 10 29.93 9.30 -9.75
CA ARG A 10 30.95 10.36 -9.80
C ARG A 10 30.35 11.70 -10.20
N ARG A 11 29.45 11.72 -11.19
CA ARG A 11 28.86 12.96 -11.72
C ARG A 11 27.87 13.62 -10.76
N VAL A 12 27.10 12.81 -10.04
CA VAL A 12 25.97 13.34 -9.24
C VAL A 12 26.20 13.31 -7.73
N GLY A 13 27.36 12.83 -7.28
CA GLY A 13 27.70 12.77 -5.87
C GLY A 13 26.93 11.72 -5.04
N PRO A 14 27.12 11.69 -3.72
CA PRO A 14 26.50 10.72 -2.84
C PRO A 14 24.99 10.92 -2.71
N LYS A 15 24.24 9.82 -2.54
CA LYS A 15 22.77 9.82 -2.47
C LYS A 15 22.22 10.82 -1.44
N ARG A 16 22.83 10.88 -0.26
CA ARG A 16 22.40 11.77 0.85
C ARG A 16 22.41 13.26 0.48
N LEU A 17 23.29 13.67 -0.43
CA LEU A 17 23.40 15.07 -0.87
C LEU A 17 22.46 15.38 -2.05
N ARG A 18 21.98 14.34 -2.76
CA ARG A 18 21.12 14.49 -3.93
C ARG A 18 19.65 14.48 -3.61
N ILE A 19 19.25 13.76 -2.53
CA ILE A 19 17.84 13.50 -2.29
C ILE A 19 17.02 14.78 -2.15
N ARG A 20 17.54 15.75 -1.42
CA ARG A 20 16.83 17.02 -1.21
C ARG A 20 16.64 17.82 -2.50
N PRO A 21 17.68 18.10 -3.30
CA PRO A 21 17.49 18.76 -4.60
C PRO A 21 16.57 18.00 -5.56
N VAL A 22 16.61 16.67 -5.56
CA VAL A 22 15.71 15.86 -6.40
C VAL A 22 14.25 16.02 -5.96
N VAL A 23 13.97 15.94 -4.67
CA VAL A 23 12.62 16.12 -4.13
C VAL A 23 12.10 17.53 -4.42
N GLU A 24 12.92 18.56 -4.20
CA GLU A 24 12.55 19.96 -4.47
C GLU A 24 12.22 20.17 -5.96
N ARG A 25 13.01 19.59 -6.86
CA ARG A 25 12.79 19.65 -8.29
C ARG A 25 11.51 18.94 -8.72
N LEU A 26 11.28 17.72 -8.24
CA LEU A 26 10.07 16.95 -8.50
C LEU A 26 8.82 17.68 -7.99
N ALA A 27 8.88 18.27 -6.80
CA ALA A 27 7.78 19.05 -6.24
C ALA A 27 7.49 20.30 -7.09
N GLY A 28 8.53 20.94 -7.66
CA GLY A 28 8.35 22.08 -8.56
C GLY A 28 7.80 21.71 -9.93
N GLU A 29 8.18 20.56 -10.47
CA GLU A 29 7.72 20.08 -11.78
C GLU A 29 6.33 19.40 -11.71
N HIS A 30 5.97 18.85 -10.55
CA HIS A 30 4.70 18.14 -10.31
C HIS A 30 3.99 18.65 -9.05
N PRO A 31 3.61 19.94 -8.99
CA PRO A 31 3.01 20.54 -7.79
C PRO A 31 1.67 19.92 -7.40
N ASP A 32 0.94 19.37 -8.39
CA ASP A 32 -0.38 18.76 -8.20
C ASP A 32 -0.31 17.22 -8.04
N ALA A 33 0.88 16.67 -7.85
CA ALA A 33 1.04 15.24 -7.66
C ALA A 33 0.37 14.79 -6.37
N THR A 34 -0.60 13.88 -6.48
CA THR A 34 -1.36 13.30 -5.38
C THR A 34 -1.44 11.79 -5.54
N ILE A 35 -1.83 11.11 -4.47
CA ILE A 35 -2.11 9.68 -4.52
C ILE A 35 -3.41 9.44 -5.31
N ALA A 36 -3.38 8.53 -6.28
CA ALA A 36 -4.54 8.21 -7.13
C ALA A 36 -5.53 7.23 -6.46
N LEU A 37 -5.14 6.55 -5.38
CA LEU A 37 -6.02 5.68 -4.61
C LEU A 37 -7.06 6.49 -3.85
N ARG A 38 -8.31 5.98 -3.80
CA ARG A 38 -9.41 6.61 -3.07
C ARG A 38 -9.56 5.95 -1.70
N PHE A 39 -9.52 6.75 -0.65
CA PHE A 39 -9.65 6.28 0.73
C PHE A 39 -10.19 7.40 1.63
N ARG A 40 -10.83 7.03 2.73
CA ARG A 40 -11.40 7.95 3.75
C ARG A 40 -10.82 7.75 5.14
N SER A 41 -10.04 6.68 5.33
CA SER A 41 -9.40 6.36 6.61
C SER A 41 -8.03 5.70 6.38
N ASP A 42 -7.23 5.61 7.43
CA ASP A 42 -5.95 4.92 7.41
C ASP A 42 -6.12 3.43 7.09
N LEU A 43 -7.18 2.80 7.58
CA LEU A 43 -7.52 1.41 7.26
C LEU A 43 -7.82 1.24 5.77
N GLU A 44 -8.64 2.11 5.20
CA GLU A 44 -8.94 2.09 3.75
C GLU A 44 -7.68 2.31 2.92
N LEU A 45 -6.79 3.22 3.33
CA LEU A 45 -5.51 3.45 2.67
C LEU A 45 -4.62 2.19 2.73
N LEU A 46 -4.49 1.58 3.90
CA LEU A 46 -3.72 0.35 4.08
C LEU A 46 -4.21 -0.76 3.14
N VAL A 47 -5.51 -1.02 3.14
CA VAL A 47 -6.14 -2.02 2.27
C VAL A 47 -5.90 -1.71 0.80
N SER A 48 -6.11 -0.46 0.38
CA SER A 48 -5.90 -0.03 -1.01
C SER A 48 -4.44 -0.24 -1.46
N VAL A 49 -3.47 0.11 -0.61
CA VAL A 49 -2.04 -0.10 -0.89
C VAL A 49 -1.72 -1.59 -1.00
N MET A 50 -2.23 -2.42 -0.08
CA MET A 50 -2.04 -3.87 -0.14
C MET A 50 -2.63 -4.48 -1.42
N LEU A 51 -3.77 -3.98 -1.88
CA LEU A 51 -4.39 -4.44 -3.13
C LEU A 51 -3.68 -3.92 -4.38
N SER A 52 -2.93 -2.83 -4.30
CA SER A 52 -2.29 -2.17 -5.45
C SER A 52 -1.06 -2.92 -6.00
N ALA A 53 -0.55 -3.91 -5.28
CA ALA A 53 0.57 -4.71 -5.74
C ALA A 53 0.26 -5.40 -7.08
N GLN A 54 1.09 -5.13 -8.09
CA GLN A 54 0.99 -5.70 -9.45
C GLN A 54 -0.36 -5.45 -10.14
N THR A 55 -1.02 -4.34 -9.84
CA THR A 55 -2.25 -3.91 -10.52
C THR A 55 -2.29 -2.38 -10.61
N THR A 56 -3.29 -1.84 -11.30
CA THR A 56 -3.46 -0.40 -11.47
C THR A 56 -4.31 0.22 -10.36
N ASP A 57 -4.10 1.50 -10.08
CA ASP A 57 -4.94 2.25 -9.13
C ASP A 57 -6.41 2.29 -9.57
N VAL A 58 -6.66 2.33 -10.88
CA VAL A 58 -8.02 2.27 -11.46
C VAL A 58 -8.71 0.96 -11.09
N ALA A 59 -8.01 -0.17 -11.22
CA ALA A 59 -8.55 -1.49 -10.86
C ALA A 59 -8.80 -1.60 -9.35
N VAL A 60 -7.87 -1.08 -8.52
CA VAL A 60 -8.03 -1.04 -7.06
C VAL A 60 -9.25 -0.20 -6.68
N ASN A 61 -9.35 1.04 -7.16
CA ASN A 61 -10.47 1.93 -6.83
C ASN A 61 -11.83 1.34 -7.22
N ARG A 62 -11.90 0.62 -8.35
CA ARG A 62 -13.12 -0.06 -8.78
C ARG A 62 -13.56 -1.15 -7.80
N VAL A 63 -12.60 -1.91 -7.26
CA VAL A 63 -12.87 -2.97 -6.27
C VAL A 63 -13.18 -2.37 -4.90
N THR A 64 -12.42 -1.39 -4.45
CA THR A 64 -12.54 -0.83 -3.09
C THR A 64 -13.83 -0.06 -2.88
N GLU A 65 -14.45 0.47 -3.92
CA GLU A 65 -15.75 1.14 -3.82
C GLU A 65 -16.82 0.22 -3.20
N ALA A 66 -16.92 -1.02 -3.65
CA ALA A 66 -17.83 -2.00 -3.07
C ALA A 66 -17.27 -2.62 -1.78
N LEU A 67 -15.96 -2.87 -1.74
CA LEU A 67 -15.28 -3.49 -0.62
C LEU A 67 -15.45 -2.69 0.68
N PHE A 68 -15.27 -1.38 0.64
CA PHE A 68 -15.36 -0.51 1.82
C PHE A 68 -16.80 -0.28 2.31
N ARG A 69 -17.80 -0.57 1.49
CA ARG A 69 -19.19 -0.63 1.96
C ARG A 69 -19.46 -1.90 2.76
N LYS A 70 -18.78 -2.99 2.42
CA LYS A 70 -18.95 -4.31 3.04
C LYS A 70 -18.09 -4.48 4.29
N TYR A 71 -16.86 -3.97 4.26
CA TYR A 71 -15.84 -4.12 5.30
C TYR A 71 -15.44 -2.76 5.86
N GLY A 72 -16.03 -2.40 6.99
CA GLY A 72 -15.78 -1.10 7.64
C GLY A 72 -14.76 -1.13 8.76
N SER A 73 -14.38 -2.32 9.25
CA SER A 73 -13.46 -2.52 10.37
C SER A 73 -12.57 -3.75 10.16
N PRO A 74 -11.44 -3.88 10.88
CA PRO A 74 -10.63 -5.09 10.82
C PRO A 74 -11.41 -6.36 11.14
N GLU A 75 -12.35 -6.32 12.06
CA GLU A 75 -13.20 -7.44 12.45
C GLU A 75 -14.03 -7.95 11.29
N ASP A 76 -14.53 -7.07 10.42
CA ASP A 76 -15.35 -7.45 9.27
C ASP A 76 -14.59 -8.35 8.31
N TYR A 77 -13.30 -8.08 8.09
CA TYR A 77 -12.43 -8.91 7.23
C TYR A 77 -12.20 -10.32 7.81
N LEU A 78 -12.26 -10.46 9.11
CA LEU A 78 -12.10 -11.74 9.80
C LEU A 78 -13.41 -12.52 9.94
N ALA A 79 -14.54 -11.83 9.89
CA ALA A 79 -15.86 -12.41 10.10
C ALA A 79 -16.36 -13.23 8.92
N VAL A 80 -15.87 -12.98 7.69
CA VAL A 80 -16.27 -13.72 6.50
C VAL A 80 -15.35 -14.91 6.22
N PRO A 81 -15.82 -15.97 5.53
CA PRO A 81 -14.96 -17.02 5.04
C PRO A 81 -13.87 -16.47 4.10
N LEU A 82 -12.68 -17.10 4.09
CA LEU A 82 -11.57 -16.66 3.25
C LEU A 82 -11.95 -16.61 1.77
N GLU A 83 -12.73 -17.59 1.31
CA GLU A 83 -13.19 -17.70 -0.08
C GLU A 83 -14.08 -16.52 -0.49
N GLU A 84 -14.82 -15.94 0.44
CA GLU A 84 -15.64 -14.75 0.18
C GLU A 84 -14.77 -13.53 -0.02
N LEU A 85 -13.77 -13.32 0.84
CA LEU A 85 -12.80 -12.25 0.69
C LEU A 85 -11.98 -12.39 -0.60
N GLU A 86 -11.58 -13.62 -0.94
CA GLU A 86 -10.90 -13.93 -2.22
C GLU A 86 -11.74 -13.49 -3.43
N ARG A 87 -13.04 -13.76 -3.42
CA ARG A 87 -13.96 -13.33 -4.48
C ARG A 87 -14.05 -11.80 -4.56
N ASP A 88 -14.15 -11.14 -3.42
CA ASP A 88 -14.32 -9.69 -3.35
C ASP A 88 -13.08 -8.93 -3.86
N VAL A 89 -11.87 -9.46 -3.69
CA VAL A 89 -10.62 -8.84 -4.14
C VAL A 89 -10.09 -9.39 -5.47
N ARG A 90 -10.74 -10.40 -6.03
CA ARG A 90 -10.29 -11.13 -7.23
C ARG A 90 -9.89 -10.25 -8.39
N PRO A 91 -10.60 -9.15 -8.75
CA PRO A 91 -10.24 -8.32 -9.90
C PRO A 91 -8.89 -7.59 -9.76
N THR A 92 -8.31 -7.55 -8.56
CA THR A 92 -6.98 -6.92 -8.34
C THR A 92 -5.80 -7.85 -8.65
N GLY A 93 -6.05 -9.10 -9.06
CA GLY A 93 -5.01 -10.12 -9.31
C GLY A 93 -4.39 -10.68 -8.03
N THR A 94 -3.67 -11.79 -8.14
CA THR A 94 -3.05 -12.52 -6.98
C THR A 94 -3.94 -12.58 -5.74
N PHE A 95 -5.22 -12.75 -5.98
CA PHE A 95 -6.29 -12.56 -4.98
C PHE A 95 -6.21 -13.49 -3.77
N ARG A 96 -5.74 -14.73 -3.96
CA ARG A 96 -5.57 -15.67 -2.84
C ARG A 96 -4.52 -15.19 -1.85
N GLN A 97 -3.38 -14.72 -2.35
CA GLN A 97 -2.32 -14.18 -1.51
C GLN A 97 -2.74 -12.85 -0.86
N LYS A 98 -3.40 -11.98 -1.63
CA LYS A 98 -3.91 -10.71 -1.13
C LYS A 98 -4.95 -10.91 -0.02
N ALA A 99 -5.89 -11.82 -0.19
CA ALA A 99 -6.89 -12.13 0.83
C ALA A 99 -6.27 -12.68 2.12
N ARG A 100 -5.29 -13.57 2.02
CA ARG A 100 -4.54 -14.07 3.19
C ARG A 100 -3.78 -12.96 3.89
N ASN A 101 -3.08 -12.12 3.13
CA ASN A 101 -2.31 -10.99 3.69
C ASN A 101 -3.23 -9.98 4.37
N LEU A 102 -4.38 -9.65 3.77
CA LEU A 102 -5.37 -8.77 4.39
C LEU A 102 -5.86 -9.34 5.73
N ARG A 103 -6.26 -10.60 5.77
CA ARG A 103 -6.70 -11.23 7.02
C ARG A 103 -5.60 -11.28 8.08
N GLY A 104 -4.38 -11.63 7.67
CA GLY A 104 -3.22 -11.62 8.57
C GLY A 104 -2.93 -10.23 9.13
N ALA A 105 -2.99 -9.19 8.28
CA ALA A 105 -2.83 -7.81 8.71
C ALA A 105 -3.93 -7.39 9.69
N MET A 106 -5.20 -7.71 9.40
CA MET A 106 -6.33 -7.37 10.28
C MET A 106 -6.22 -8.05 11.65
N ALA A 107 -5.79 -9.32 11.68
CA ALA A 107 -5.56 -10.03 12.94
C ALA A 107 -4.48 -9.33 13.79
N ILE A 108 -3.35 -8.95 13.17
CA ILE A 108 -2.27 -8.24 13.87
C ILE A 108 -2.73 -6.85 14.35
N LEU A 109 -3.50 -6.11 13.54
CA LEU A 109 -4.05 -4.83 13.96
C LEU A 109 -4.91 -4.96 15.22
N LEU A 110 -5.74 -5.98 15.31
CA LEU A 110 -6.59 -6.22 16.47
C LEU A 110 -5.79 -6.69 17.68
N GLU A 111 -4.84 -7.59 17.50
CA GLU A 111 -4.08 -8.19 18.61
C GLU A 111 -3.03 -7.23 19.22
N GLU A 112 -2.37 -6.43 18.36
CA GLU A 112 -1.21 -5.65 18.77
C GLU A 112 -1.43 -4.13 18.75
N PHE A 113 -2.37 -3.64 17.94
CA PHE A 113 -2.58 -2.20 17.71
C PHE A 113 -4.01 -1.71 18.05
N GLY A 114 -4.79 -2.53 18.76
CA GLY A 114 -6.15 -2.15 19.15
C GLY A 114 -7.11 -1.88 18.00
N GLY A 115 -6.85 -2.46 16.82
CA GLY A 115 -7.63 -2.26 15.62
C GLY A 115 -7.24 -1.01 14.80
N GLU A 116 -6.26 -0.24 15.27
CA GLU A 116 -5.78 0.97 14.60
C GLU A 116 -4.57 0.68 13.70
N VAL A 117 -4.43 1.44 12.61
CA VAL A 117 -3.24 1.34 11.73
C VAL A 117 -2.08 2.09 12.39
N PRO A 118 -0.92 1.43 12.61
CA PRO A 118 0.23 2.09 13.18
C PRO A 118 0.81 3.13 12.21
N LEU A 119 1.36 4.23 12.75
CA LEU A 119 1.94 5.32 11.96
C LEU A 119 3.46 5.20 11.81
N LYS A 120 4.11 4.31 12.57
CA LYS A 120 5.54 4.10 12.51
C LYS A 120 5.90 3.02 11.48
N LEU A 121 6.92 3.28 10.67
CA LEU A 121 7.37 2.34 9.65
C LEU A 121 7.78 0.98 10.25
N GLU A 122 8.46 0.98 11.40
CA GLU A 122 8.92 -0.24 12.07
C GLU A 122 7.75 -1.15 12.50
N GLU A 123 6.60 -0.56 12.75
CA GLU A 123 5.38 -1.27 13.11
C GLU A 123 4.62 -1.74 11.86
N LEU A 124 4.55 -0.88 10.82
CA LEU A 124 3.89 -1.21 9.55
C LEU A 124 4.54 -2.41 8.84
N VAL A 125 5.86 -2.51 8.86
CA VAL A 125 6.59 -3.62 8.21
C VAL A 125 6.37 -4.98 8.90
N ARG A 126 5.73 -5.02 10.06
CA ARG A 126 5.33 -6.26 10.75
C ARG A 126 4.06 -6.88 10.17
N LEU A 127 3.30 -6.11 9.39
CA LEU A 127 2.11 -6.60 8.70
C LEU A 127 2.51 -7.46 7.49
N PRO A 128 1.78 -8.55 7.21
CA PRO A 128 2.02 -9.38 6.03
C PRO A 128 1.65 -8.65 4.73
N GLY A 129 2.47 -8.85 3.68
CA GLY A 129 2.23 -8.27 2.39
C GLY A 129 3.07 -7.11 1.96
#